data_819cd78d68f52fb9d995dbba1a509abd
#
_entry.id   819cd78d68f52fb9d995dbba1a509abd
#
_cell.length_a   1.000
_cell.length_b   1.000
_cell.length_c   1.000
_cell.angle_alpha   90.00
_cell.angle_beta   90.00
_cell.angle_gamma   90.00
#
_symmetry.space_group_name_H-M   'P 1'
#
loop_
_entity.id
_entity.type
_entity.pdbx_description
1 polymer ?
#
loop_
_entity_poly.entity_id
_entity_poly.type
_entity_poly.pdbx_seq_one_letter_code
_entity_poly.pdbx_strand_id
1 'polypeptide(L)'
;MADYIMDMRKRVGHIPLMQCGASVIVENERGEILLQQRSDSGAWGYPGGAVELYERVEDAARRELFEETGLHAGEMELLGVFSGPEMAYTYPNGDQVSNVDIVFVCRDWHGELTCQPGEVEALAFFAPDALPAPLHEIDHPALNAWMRLRGARRQK
;
A
#
# COMPACT_ATOMS: atom_id res chain seq x y z
N MET A 1 -0.99 9.30 17.63
CA MET A 1 -2.09 8.47 17.11
C MET A 1 -1.97 7.07 17.71
N ALA A 2 -3.08 6.46 18.08
CA ALA A 2 -3.04 5.08 18.56
C ALA A 2 -2.57 4.16 17.40
N ASP A 3 -1.61 3.30 17.69
CA ASP A 3 -1.13 2.30 16.75
C ASP A 3 -1.49 0.93 17.32
N TYR A 4 -2.64 0.43 16.91
CA TYR A 4 -3.19 -0.82 17.42
C TYR A 4 -2.23 -2.00 17.26
N ILE A 5 -1.61 -2.15 16.09
CA ILE A 5 -0.68 -3.25 15.82
C ILE A 5 0.54 -3.18 16.74
N MET A 6 1.14 -2.00 16.89
CA MET A 6 2.31 -1.84 17.75
C MET A 6 1.96 -2.02 19.24
N ASP A 7 0.76 -1.63 19.65
CA ASP A 7 0.30 -1.89 21.02
C ASP A 7 0.07 -3.38 21.28
N MET A 8 -0.44 -4.11 20.29
CA MET A 8 -0.53 -5.57 20.36
C MET A 8 0.85 -6.23 20.40
N ARG A 9 1.82 -5.74 19.60
CA ARG A 9 3.20 -6.23 19.61
C ARG A 9 3.85 -6.17 20.98
N LYS A 10 3.64 -5.08 21.71
CA LYS A 10 4.14 -4.94 23.10
C LYS A 10 3.65 -6.05 24.03
N ARG A 11 2.50 -6.64 23.73
CA ARG A 11 1.89 -7.68 24.56
C ARG A 11 2.26 -9.10 24.10
N VAL A 12 2.40 -9.33 22.80
CA VAL A 12 2.52 -10.69 22.23
C VAL A 12 3.85 -10.93 21.50
N GLY A 13 4.71 -9.92 21.32
CA GLY A 13 6.00 -10.05 20.66
C GLY A 13 5.87 -10.30 19.16
N HIS A 14 6.71 -11.19 18.63
CA HIS A 14 6.85 -11.42 17.17
C HIS A 14 5.92 -12.49 16.59
N ILE A 15 4.98 -13.04 17.37
CA ILE A 15 4.04 -14.03 16.84
C ILE A 15 3.23 -13.45 15.67
N PRO A 16 2.77 -14.29 14.71
CA PRO A 16 1.95 -13.79 13.62
C PRO A 16 0.68 -13.09 14.11
N LEU A 17 0.46 -11.86 13.65
CA LEU A 17 -0.78 -11.12 13.87
C LEU A 17 -1.52 -10.95 12.55
N MET A 18 -2.84 -11.08 12.58
CA MET A 18 -3.67 -10.67 11.45
C MET A 18 -3.71 -9.15 11.42
N GLN A 19 -3.35 -8.57 10.28
CA GLN A 19 -3.34 -7.12 10.08
C GLN A 19 -4.27 -6.76 8.94
N CYS A 20 -5.24 -5.89 9.23
CA CYS A 20 -6.06 -5.29 8.19
C CYS A 20 -5.34 -4.06 7.67
N GLY A 21 -5.04 -4.04 6.38
CA GLY A 21 -4.42 -2.91 5.70
C GLY A 21 -5.38 -2.23 4.74
N ALA A 22 -5.13 -0.95 4.48
CA ALA A 22 -5.79 -0.18 3.45
C ALA A 22 -4.74 0.53 2.61
N SER A 23 -4.80 0.34 1.30
CA SER A 23 -3.75 0.77 0.36
C SER A 23 -4.34 1.41 -0.87
N VAL A 24 -3.54 2.25 -1.54
CA VAL A 24 -3.97 2.99 -2.73
C VAL A 24 -2.96 2.83 -3.85
N ILE A 25 -3.40 2.34 -5.00
CA ILE A 25 -2.67 2.44 -6.25
C ILE A 25 -3.05 3.77 -6.91
N VAL A 26 -2.16 4.75 -6.86
CA VAL A 26 -2.36 6.07 -7.47
C VAL A 26 -1.90 6.00 -8.93
N GLU A 27 -2.81 6.30 -9.84
CA GLU A 27 -2.57 6.25 -11.28
C GLU A 27 -2.64 7.67 -11.86
N ASN A 28 -1.65 8.05 -12.66
CA ASN A 28 -1.64 9.34 -13.36
C ASN A 28 -2.27 9.22 -14.76
N GLU A 29 -2.38 10.37 -15.46
CA GLU A 29 -3.00 10.45 -16.80
C GLU A 29 -2.25 9.61 -17.86
N ARG A 30 -0.97 9.32 -17.64
CA ARG A 30 -0.16 8.45 -18.52
C ARG A 30 -0.32 6.96 -18.22
N GLY A 31 -1.13 6.61 -17.22
CA GLY A 31 -1.29 5.22 -16.78
C GLY A 31 -0.10 4.68 -16.00
N GLU A 32 0.73 5.56 -15.48
CA GLU A 32 1.82 5.22 -14.56
C GLU A 32 1.29 5.18 -13.13
N ILE A 33 1.90 4.37 -12.27
CA ILE A 33 1.51 4.25 -10.86
C ILE A 33 2.58 4.79 -9.94
N LEU A 34 2.14 5.39 -8.84
CA LEU A 34 3.02 5.87 -7.79
C LEU A 34 3.50 4.70 -6.93
N LEU A 35 4.80 4.56 -6.83
CA LEU A 35 5.42 3.65 -5.88
C LEU A 35 6.34 4.42 -4.94
N GLN A 36 6.49 3.88 -3.74
CA GLN A 36 7.40 4.39 -2.72
C GLN A 36 8.47 3.36 -2.41
N GLN A 37 9.68 3.81 -2.20
CA GLN A 37 10.77 2.98 -1.73
C GLN A 37 10.76 2.96 -0.20
N ARG A 38 10.64 1.77 0.37
CA ARG A 38 10.60 1.56 1.82
C ARG A 38 11.99 1.71 2.43
N SER A 39 12.10 2.50 3.50
CA SER A 39 13.37 2.67 4.21
C SER A 39 13.82 1.42 4.96
N ASP A 40 12.89 0.55 5.37
CA ASP A 40 13.21 -0.68 6.12
C ASP A 40 13.84 -1.79 5.27
N SER A 41 13.41 -1.93 4.02
CA SER A 41 13.83 -3.04 3.14
C SER A 41 14.45 -2.59 1.81
N GLY A 42 14.27 -1.33 1.43
CA GLY A 42 14.64 -0.83 0.11
C GLY A 42 13.73 -1.28 -1.02
N ALA A 43 12.71 -2.08 -0.72
CA ALA A 43 11.74 -2.54 -1.72
C ALA A 43 10.75 -1.42 -2.08
N TRP A 44 10.24 -1.49 -3.32
CA TRP A 44 9.24 -0.57 -3.84
C TRP A 44 7.83 -1.16 -3.71
N GLY A 45 6.88 -0.35 -3.30
CA GLY A 45 5.48 -0.76 -3.20
C GLY A 45 4.53 0.42 -3.28
N TYR A 46 3.24 0.15 -3.40
CA TYR A 46 2.21 1.19 -3.35
C TYR A 46 2.00 1.67 -1.91
N PRO A 47 1.53 2.93 -1.71
CA PRO A 47 1.25 3.46 -0.37
C PRO A 47 0.12 2.72 0.32
N GLY A 48 0.24 2.57 1.63
CA GLY A 48 -0.78 1.95 2.47
C GLY A 48 -0.26 1.61 3.85
N GLY A 49 -1.14 1.19 4.72
CA GLY A 49 -0.78 0.81 6.08
C GLY A 49 -1.96 0.25 6.86
N ALA A 50 -1.74 0.03 8.15
CA ALA A 50 -2.73 -0.59 9.02
C ALA A 50 -3.96 0.28 9.23
N VAL A 51 -5.13 -0.35 9.17
CA VAL A 51 -6.38 0.25 9.60
C VAL A 51 -6.41 0.30 11.13
N GLU A 52 -6.71 1.44 11.69
CA GLU A 52 -6.82 1.63 13.13
C GLU A 52 -8.20 1.19 13.67
N LEU A 53 -8.29 1.00 14.98
CA LEU A 53 -9.56 0.68 15.63
C LEU A 53 -10.62 1.74 15.31
N TYR A 54 -11.80 1.29 14.89
CA TYR A 54 -12.96 2.12 14.56
C TYR A 54 -12.80 3.01 13.32
N GLU A 55 -11.67 2.91 12.61
CA GLU A 55 -11.42 3.64 11.39
C GLU A 55 -12.10 2.96 10.19
N ARG A 56 -12.69 3.72 9.29
CA ARG A 56 -13.18 3.20 8.01
C ARG A 56 -12.00 2.92 7.09
N VAL A 57 -12.08 1.85 6.31
CA VAL A 57 -10.97 1.46 5.42
C VAL A 57 -10.66 2.54 4.37
N GLU A 58 -11.66 3.26 3.88
CA GLU A 58 -11.48 4.37 2.95
C GLU A 58 -10.74 5.55 3.59
N ASP A 59 -11.04 5.83 4.87
CA ASP A 59 -10.37 6.89 5.61
C ASP A 59 -8.93 6.50 5.94
N ALA A 60 -8.70 5.24 6.30
CA ALA A 60 -7.35 4.69 6.49
C ALA A 60 -6.51 4.80 5.22
N ALA A 61 -7.07 4.42 4.08
CA ALA A 61 -6.39 4.51 2.78
C ALA A 61 -5.99 5.97 2.47
N ARG A 62 -6.89 6.93 2.68
CA ARG A 62 -6.60 8.36 2.47
C ARG A 62 -5.55 8.87 3.45
N ARG A 63 -5.64 8.49 4.71
CA ARG A 63 -4.69 8.89 5.76
C ARG A 63 -3.29 8.38 5.44
N GLU A 64 -3.15 7.09 5.14
CA GLU A 64 -1.86 6.49 4.80
C GLU A 64 -1.26 7.10 3.53
N LEU A 65 -2.07 7.31 2.50
CA LEU A 65 -1.61 7.97 1.28
C LEU A 65 -1.03 9.35 1.58
N PHE A 66 -1.75 10.15 2.37
CA PHE A 66 -1.28 11.49 2.72
C PHE A 66 -0.02 11.46 3.58
N GLU A 67 0.01 10.63 4.63
CA GLU A 67 1.16 10.52 5.52
C GLU A 67 2.43 10.11 4.76
N GLU A 68 2.34 9.12 3.86
CA GLU A 68 3.49 8.57 3.16
C GLU A 68 3.91 9.39 1.93
N THR A 69 2.99 10.07 1.28
CA THR A 69 3.26 10.68 -0.04
C THR A 69 2.93 12.17 -0.17
N GLY A 70 2.19 12.74 0.77
CA GLY A 70 1.67 14.11 0.68
C GLY A 70 0.46 14.29 -0.24
N LEU A 71 -0.01 13.23 -0.89
CA LEU A 71 -1.15 13.31 -1.81
C LEU A 71 -2.49 13.13 -1.10
N HIS A 72 -3.49 13.85 -1.59
CA HIS A 72 -4.88 13.73 -1.17
C HIS A 72 -5.67 12.97 -2.24
N ALA A 73 -6.33 11.87 -1.84
CA ALA A 73 -7.23 11.14 -2.71
C ALA A 73 -8.62 11.75 -2.72
N GLY A 74 -9.19 11.96 -3.88
CA GLY A 74 -10.61 12.23 -4.09
C GLY A 74 -11.39 10.92 -4.18
N GLU A 75 -11.99 10.65 -5.35
CA GLU A 75 -12.68 9.38 -5.57
C GLU A 75 -11.70 8.21 -5.66
N MET A 76 -12.05 7.11 -5.01
CA MET A 76 -11.31 5.85 -5.06
C MET A 76 -12.24 4.72 -5.48
N GLU A 77 -11.73 3.81 -6.29
CA GLU A 77 -12.41 2.60 -6.74
C GLU A 77 -11.80 1.39 -6.04
N LEU A 78 -12.62 0.52 -5.45
CA LEU A 78 -12.12 -0.71 -4.85
C LEU A 78 -11.56 -1.63 -5.93
N LEU A 79 -10.27 -1.96 -5.83
CA LEU A 79 -9.63 -2.96 -6.68
C LEU A 79 -9.96 -4.37 -6.18
N GLY A 80 -9.81 -4.59 -4.90
CA GLY A 80 -10.08 -5.88 -4.28
C GLY A 80 -9.59 -5.99 -2.84
N VAL A 81 -9.84 -7.16 -2.27
CA VAL A 81 -9.34 -7.56 -0.96
C VAL A 81 -8.38 -8.72 -1.16
N PHE A 82 -7.16 -8.60 -0.65
CA PHE A 82 -6.09 -9.57 -0.85
C PHE A 82 -5.69 -10.18 0.49
N SER A 83 -5.72 -11.51 0.54
CA SER A 83 -5.41 -12.28 1.75
C SER A 83 -4.86 -13.65 1.33
N GLY A 84 -4.49 -14.47 2.30
CA GLY A 84 -4.00 -15.81 2.04
C GLY A 84 -2.49 -15.96 2.30
N PRO A 85 -1.92 -17.13 2.01
CA PRO A 85 -0.51 -17.41 2.29
C PRO A 85 0.46 -16.44 1.62
N GLU A 86 0.15 -15.96 0.42
CA GLU A 86 0.95 -14.99 -0.33
C GLU A 86 0.97 -13.59 0.31
N MET A 87 0.09 -13.35 1.27
CA MET A 87 0.03 -12.08 2.02
C MET A 87 0.68 -12.17 3.40
N ALA A 88 1.33 -13.29 3.71
CA ALA A 88 2.16 -13.42 4.89
C ALA A 88 3.50 -12.70 4.69
N TYR A 89 3.93 -11.95 5.70
CA TYR A 89 5.18 -11.20 5.63
C TYR A 89 5.89 -11.18 6.99
N THR A 90 7.20 -11.29 6.96
CA THR A 90 8.06 -11.08 8.12
C THR A 90 8.88 -9.82 7.91
N TYR A 91 8.66 -8.82 8.77
CA TYR A 91 9.42 -7.56 8.74
C TYR A 91 10.88 -7.81 9.13
N PRO A 92 11.81 -6.89 8.74
CA PRO A 92 13.23 -7.04 9.10
C PRO A 92 13.50 -7.16 10.62
N ASN A 93 12.62 -6.60 11.46
CA ASN A 93 12.73 -6.70 12.92
C ASN A 93 12.20 -8.04 13.50
N GLY A 94 11.69 -8.95 12.64
CA GLY A 94 11.16 -10.25 13.05
C GLY A 94 9.65 -10.28 13.31
N ASP A 95 8.95 -9.16 13.23
CA ASP A 95 7.49 -9.11 13.33
C ASP A 95 6.84 -9.85 12.17
N GLN A 96 5.88 -10.72 12.46
CA GLN A 96 5.17 -11.52 11.47
C GLN A 96 3.73 -11.03 11.34
N VAL A 97 3.24 -10.93 10.11
CA VAL A 97 1.86 -10.54 9.82
C VAL A 97 1.22 -11.48 8.81
N SER A 98 -0.07 -11.74 8.99
CA SER A 98 -0.96 -12.28 7.99
C SER A 98 -1.84 -11.12 7.52
N ASN A 99 -1.54 -10.57 6.35
CA ASN A 99 -2.23 -9.38 5.88
C ASN A 99 -3.57 -9.70 5.22
N VAL A 100 -4.56 -8.86 5.53
CA VAL A 100 -5.77 -8.69 4.73
C VAL A 100 -5.71 -7.25 4.21
N ASP A 101 -5.34 -7.07 2.95
CA ASP A 101 -5.12 -5.76 2.36
C ASP A 101 -6.30 -5.36 1.46
N ILE A 102 -6.91 -4.23 1.78
CA ILE A 102 -8.01 -3.65 1.01
C ILE A 102 -7.40 -2.57 0.13
N VAL A 103 -7.36 -2.81 -1.18
CA VAL A 103 -6.64 -1.99 -2.13
C VAL A 103 -7.60 -1.23 -3.02
N PHE A 104 -7.41 0.09 -3.08
CA PHE A 104 -8.15 1.01 -3.94
C PHE A 104 -7.27 1.47 -5.10
N VAL A 105 -7.90 1.85 -6.21
CA VAL A 105 -7.27 2.59 -7.30
C VAL A 105 -7.78 4.03 -7.25
N CYS A 106 -6.87 4.99 -7.32
CA CYS A 106 -7.19 6.41 -7.29
C CYS A 106 -6.59 7.12 -8.51
N ARG A 107 -7.47 7.73 -9.32
CA ARG A 107 -7.11 8.57 -10.46
C ARG A 107 -7.42 10.04 -10.21
N ASP A 108 -8.21 10.31 -9.15
CA ASP A 108 -8.63 11.63 -8.72
C ASP A 108 -7.83 12.02 -7.46
N TRP A 109 -6.71 12.68 -7.65
CA TRP A 109 -5.81 13.05 -6.57
C TRP A 109 -5.17 14.41 -6.82
N HIS A 110 -4.71 15.05 -5.73
CA HIS A 110 -3.98 16.32 -5.79
C HIS A 110 -2.98 16.40 -4.64
N GLY A 111 -2.10 17.39 -4.72
CA GLY A 111 -1.05 17.62 -3.73
C GLY A 111 0.33 17.52 -4.33
N GLU A 112 1.34 17.67 -3.49
CA GLU A 112 2.74 17.59 -3.86
C GLU A 112 3.40 16.39 -3.21
N LEU A 113 4.21 15.65 -3.97
CA LEU A 113 4.93 14.48 -3.48
C LEU A 113 5.92 14.89 -2.39
N THR A 114 5.74 14.30 -1.21
CA THR A 114 6.60 14.50 -0.04
C THR A 114 6.82 13.16 0.66
N CYS A 115 8.07 12.74 0.77
CA CYS A 115 8.40 11.50 1.48
C CYS A 115 8.16 11.63 2.98
N GLN A 116 7.52 10.64 3.59
CA GLN A 116 7.41 10.55 5.05
C GLN A 116 8.79 10.26 5.66
N PRO A 117 9.32 11.14 6.52
CA PRO A 117 10.64 10.92 7.13
C PRO A 117 10.72 9.60 7.88
N GLY A 118 11.78 8.85 7.65
CA GLY A 118 12.06 7.58 8.35
C GLY A 118 11.33 6.36 7.81
N GLU A 119 10.34 6.53 6.94
CA GLU A 119 9.55 5.43 6.37
C GLU A 119 9.67 5.33 4.85
N VAL A 120 9.75 6.45 4.16
CA VAL A 120 9.79 6.53 2.70
C VAL A 120 11.08 7.22 2.25
N GLU A 121 11.92 6.49 1.49
CA GLU A 121 13.18 7.00 0.95
C GLU A 121 12.97 7.77 -0.37
N ALA A 122 12.07 7.30 -1.21
CA ALA A 122 11.81 7.88 -2.53
C ALA A 122 10.37 7.64 -2.97
N LEU A 123 9.88 8.53 -3.82
CA LEU A 123 8.57 8.46 -4.48
C LEU A 123 8.76 8.71 -5.97
N ALA A 124 8.18 7.86 -6.81
CA ALA A 124 8.18 8.06 -8.25
C ALA A 124 7.01 7.35 -8.92
N PHE A 125 6.60 7.86 -10.08
CA PHE A 125 5.66 7.18 -10.96
C PHE A 125 6.41 6.25 -11.91
N PHE A 126 5.86 5.06 -12.13
CA PHE A 126 6.43 4.04 -12.99
C PHE A 126 5.40 3.53 -13.99
N ALA A 127 5.83 3.36 -15.24
CA ALA A 127 5.02 2.67 -16.24
C ALA A 127 4.84 1.19 -15.88
N PRO A 128 3.70 0.57 -16.23
CA PRO A 128 3.43 -0.82 -15.90
C PRO A 128 4.44 -1.84 -16.41
N ASP A 129 5.10 -1.52 -17.53
CA ASP A 129 6.14 -2.34 -18.17
C ASP A 129 7.56 -1.98 -17.69
N ALA A 130 7.70 -1.03 -16.77
CA ALA A 130 8.98 -0.54 -16.27
C ALA A 130 8.96 -0.39 -14.74
N LEU A 131 8.32 -1.33 -14.04
CA LEU A 131 8.28 -1.31 -12.57
C LEU A 131 9.69 -1.53 -12.00
N PRO A 132 10.02 -0.86 -10.89
CA PRO A 132 11.33 -1.00 -10.26
C PRO A 132 11.49 -2.37 -9.59
N ALA A 133 12.73 -2.71 -9.25
CA ALA A 133 13.05 -3.91 -8.48
C ALA A 133 13.96 -3.57 -7.29
N PRO A 134 13.83 -4.27 -6.14
CA PRO A 134 12.80 -5.26 -5.87
C PRO A 134 11.43 -4.63 -5.55
N LEU A 135 10.35 -5.33 -5.90
CA LEU A 135 9.02 -4.97 -5.44
C LEU A 135 8.75 -5.60 -4.07
N HIS A 136 7.99 -4.91 -3.24
CA HIS A 136 7.52 -5.47 -1.97
C HIS A 136 6.67 -6.71 -2.24
N GLU A 137 7.04 -7.84 -1.65
CA GLU A 137 6.50 -9.14 -2.07
C GLU A 137 4.98 -9.28 -1.90
N ILE A 138 4.41 -8.69 -0.84
CA ILE A 138 2.96 -8.74 -0.60
C ILE A 138 2.14 -7.83 -1.53
N ASP A 139 2.80 -6.96 -2.30
CA ASP A 139 2.12 -6.07 -3.25
C ASP A 139 1.85 -6.73 -4.61
N HIS A 140 2.52 -7.85 -4.91
CA HIS A 140 2.37 -8.55 -6.18
C HIS A 140 0.92 -8.95 -6.52
N PRO A 141 0.12 -9.51 -5.60
CA PRO A 141 -1.25 -9.89 -5.93
C PRO A 141 -2.12 -8.73 -6.40
N ALA A 142 -2.06 -7.59 -5.72
CA ALA A 142 -2.84 -6.41 -6.10
C ALA A 142 -2.31 -5.77 -7.38
N LEU A 143 -1.00 -5.68 -7.57
CA LEU A 143 -0.39 -5.18 -8.80
C LEU A 143 -0.79 -6.05 -10.01
N ASN A 144 -0.78 -7.36 -9.86
CA ASN A 144 -1.22 -8.28 -10.91
C ASN A 144 -2.71 -8.09 -11.22
N ALA A 145 -3.56 -7.89 -10.21
CA ALA A 145 -4.98 -7.61 -10.41
C ALA A 145 -5.20 -6.28 -11.14
N TRP A 146 -4.45 -5.24 -10.78
CA TRP A 146 -4.50 -3.95 -11.46
C TRP A 146 -4.06 -4.06 -12.93
N MET A 147 -3.00 -4.81 -13.20
CA MET A 147 -2.53 -5.08 -14.57
C MET A 147 -3.62 -5.76 -15.43
N ARG A 148 -4.29 -6.77 -14.87
CA ARG A 148 -5.41 -7.45 -15.57
C ARG A 148 -6.57 -6.53 -15.85
N LEU A 149 -6.97 -5.71 -14.88
CA LEU A 149 -8.04 -4.73 -15.02
C LEU A 149 -7.71 -3.71 -16.11
N ARG A 150 -6.47 -3.23 -16.13
CA ARG A 150 -5.98 -2.28 -17.14
C ARG A 150 -5.98 -2.90 -18.54
N GLY A 151 -5.55 -4.15 -18.68
CA GLY A 151 -5.60 -4.89 -19.94
C GLY A 151 -7.03 -5.04 -20.48
N ALA A 152 -7.99 -5.36 -19.63
CA ALA A 152 -9.39 -5.46 -19.99
C ALA A 152 -9.99 -4.12 -20.44
N ARG A 153 -9.59 -3.01 -19.84
CA ARG A 153 -10.04 -1.65 -20.24
C ARG A 153 -9.51 -1.23 -21.61
N ARG A 154 -8.28 -1.65 -21.98
CA ARG A 154 -7.67 -1.34 -23.29
C ARG A 154 -8.31 -2.09 -24.45
N GLN A 155 -9.03 -3.19 -24.19
CA GLN A 155 -9.70 -4.01 -25.21
C GLN A 155 -11.12 -3.54 -25.51
N LYS A 156 -11.65 -2.55 -24.80
CA LYS A 156 -12.95 -1.91 -25.04
C LYS A 156 -12.79 -0.58 -25.77
#